data_d31b6b4c57189a6d877c338ed3a2a952
#
_entry.id   d31b6b4c57189a6d877c338ed3a2a952
#
_cell.length_a   1.000
_cell.length_b   1.000
_cell.length_c   1.000
_cell.angle_alpha   90.00
_cell.angle_beta   90.00
_cell.angle_gamma   90.00
#
_symmetry.space_group_name_H-M   'P 1'
#
loop_
_entity.id
_entity.type
_entity.pdbx_description
1 polymer ?
#
loop_
_entity_poly.entity_id
_entity_poly.type
_entity_poly.pdbx_seq_one_letter_code
_entity_poly.pdbx_strand_id
1 'polypeptide(L)'
;MNLINLKTLANICYDEKTFDMIKNKYNLNDLKEVEKTGIVKLVQCLHELDNGVSYFDGFYVNYRIKQINPEFDLLKYVEEGILNIELKSSSEKKAIEKQQRRNYFYLKAITQNIDIITYVSNENKFYSYMIESDLTIEIDIKTVVSLMAKYKTLKNEHLDNTFVPSKYLISPFNDTDKFLESKYILTQHQQQIVQEIIKLKKSFIIEGKAGTGKSLVLYDAAKTLMKNDCNIAIIHCGYLNDGHIKLKDKNWNIYSISQGVEYLDYKNLDAILVDEAQRMYPYQLKDLINEAMKNETHIIFSLDPRQYFKENEGKYNNLEYMKEQIEDIYHYKLTDKIRSNKEIASFIKELFDNDKKNNENYKNIEIDIIGKNSDFIEYIRYLEDRDWTYLPYTRARYGKSTFSNYCLINEEKNSHRVIGQEFDKVVIILDQSFAIKDKSLKYVGERYHFEPIQMVFQNITRTRSKLKLVIVDNLELYTDMMRIVTKTYK
;
A
#
# COMPACT_ATOMS: atom_id res chain seq x y z
N MET A 1 10.07 -17.09 -8.12
CA MET A 1 11.51 -16.80 -8.27
C MET A 1 12.28 -18.06 -7.91
N ASN A 2 13.29 -18.45 -8.68
CA ASN A 2 14.02 -19.70 -8.44
C ASN A 2 15.31 -19.42 -7.67
N LEU A 3 15.71 -20.37 -6.83
CA LEU A 3 16.96 -20.32 -6.08
C LEU A 3 18.15 -20.64 -6.98
N ILE A 4 19.27 -19.94 -6.78
CA ILE A 4 20.51 -20.16 -7.52
C ILE A 4 21.69 -20.38 -6.56
N ASN A 5 22.68 -21.12 -7.03
CA ASN A 5 23.96 -21.24 -6.34
C ASN A 5 24.87 -20.08 -6.80
N LEU A 6 25.38 -19.29 -5.84
CA LEU A 6 26.18 -18.10 -6.13
C LEU A 6 27.50 -18.46 -6.86
N LYS A 7 28.10 -19.61 -6.60
CA LYS A 7 29.30 -20.08 -7.32
C LYS A 7 29.01 -20.36 -8.78
N THR A 8 27.86 -20.98 -9.06
CA THR A 8 27.36 -21.15 -10.44
C THR A 8 27.18 -19.80 -11.11
N LEU A 9 26.49 -18.87 -10.44
CA LEU A 9 26.25 -17.52 -10.97
C LEU A 9 27.55 -16.77 -11.25
N ALA A 10 28.52 -16.78 -10.30
CA ALA A 10 29.81 -16.13 -10.47
C ALA A 10 30.59 -16.65 -11.70
N ASN A 11 30.53 -17.94 -11.97
CA ASN A 11 31.22 -18.56 -13.10
C ASN A 11 30.63 -18.17 -14.47
N ILE A 12 29.34 -17.81 -14.52
CA ILE A 12 28.65 -17.54 -15.80
C ILE A 12 28.29 -16.06 -15.98
N CYS A 13 28.51 -15.20 -15.00
CA CYS A 13 28.15 -13.77 -15.06
C CYS A 13 28.68 -13.05 -16.31
N TYR A 14 29.85 -13.42 -16.80
CA TYR A 14 30.53 -12.77 -17.94
C TYR A 14 30.47 -13.58 -19.23
N ASP A 15 29.84 -14.75 -19.23
CA ASP A 15 29.51 -15.48 -20.46
C ASP A 15 28.12 -15.05 -20.93
N GLU A 16 28.06 -14.08 -21.83
CA GLU A 16 26.80 -13.46 -22.28
C GLU A 16 25.80 -14.51 -22.79
N LYS A 17 26.27 -15.50 -23.54
CA LYS A 17 25.40 -16.54 -24.12
C LYS A 17 24.76 -17.40 -23.05
N THR A 18 25.55 -17.88 -22.10
CA THR A 18 25.06 -18.72 -20.99
C THR A 18 24.20 -17.89 -20.02
N PHE A 19 24.63 -16.65 -19.73
CA PHE A 19 23.86 -15.75 -18.87
C PHE A 19 22.46 -15.46 -19.44
N ASP A 20 22.37 -15.17 -20.75
CA ASP A 20 21.09 -14.93 -21.43
C ASP A 20 20.13 -16.13 -21.39
N MET A 21 20.65 -17.35 -21.38
CA MET A 21 19.83 -18.56 -21.27
C MET A 21 19.17 -18.70 -19.90
N ILE A 22 19.82 -18.24 -18.83
CA ILE A 22 19.36 -18.43 -17.47
C ILE A 22 18.69 -17.22 -16.84
N LYS A 23 18.92 -16.01 -17.36
CA LYS A 23 18.45 -14.74 -16.75
C LYS A 23 16.95 -14.73 -16.48
N ASN A 24 16.14 -15.28 -17.39
CA ASN A 24 14.69 -15.36 -17.21
C ASN A 24 14.29 -16.39 -16.14
N LYS A 25 14.99 -17.51 -16.06
CA LYS A 25 14.72 -18.59 -15.10
C LYS A 25 14.94 -18.13 -13.67
N TYR A 26 16.00 -17.36 -13.43
CA TYR A 26 16.40 -16.89 -12.09
C TYR A 26 16.05 -15.43 -11.82
N ASN A 27 15.35 -14.76 -12.76
CA ASN A 27 14.94 -13.34 -12.66
C ASN A 27 16.14 -12.38 -12.53
N LEU A 28 17.15 -12.56 -13.34
CA LEU A 28 18.40 -11.78 -13.35
C LEU A 28 18.40 -10.66 -14.41
N ASN A 29 17.25 -10.34 -15.00
CA ASN A 29 17.16 -9.35 -16.09
C ASN A 29 17.62 -7.94 -15.67
N ASP A 30 17.44 -7.58 -14.41
CA ASP A 30 17.79 -6.28 -13.85
C ASP A 30 19.17 -6.26 -13.15
N LEU A 31 19.94 -7.37 -13.23
CA LEU A 31 21.24 -7.48 -12.55
C LEU A 31 22.26 -6.55 -13.21
N LYS A 32 22.74 -5.58 -12.44
CA LYS A 32 23.69 -4.57 -12.93
C LYS A 32 25.12 -5.11 -12.94
N GLU A 33 25.98 -4.51 -13.79
CA GLU A 33 27.40 -4.91 -13.87
C GLU A 33 28.15 -4.77 -12.53
N VAL A 34 27.80 -3.76 -11.72
CA VAL A 34 28.36 -3.59 -10.37
C VAL A 34 28.00 -4.74 -9.46
N GLU A 35 26.76 -5.23 -9.54
CA GLU A 35 26.28 -6.37 -8.75
C GLU A 35 26.92 -7.68 -9.23
N LYS A 36 27.05 -7.91 -10.53
CA LYS A 36 27.79 -9.05 -11.10
C LYS A 36 29.23 -9.10 -10.59
N THR A 37 29.92 -7.96 -10.68
CA THR A 37 31.30 -7.81 -10.16
C THR A 37 31.36 -8.08 -8.66
N GLY A 38 30.39 -7.58 -7.89
CA GLY A 38 30.26 -7.83 -6.45
C GLY A 38 30.11 -9.31 -6.12
N ILE A 39 29.23 -10.02 -6.85
CA ILE A 39 29.00 -11.48 -6.66
C ILE A 39 30.28 -12.25 -6.96
N VAL A 40 30.96 -11.98 -8.09
CA VAL A 40 32.19 -12.68 -8.45
C VAL A 40 33.28 -12.49 -7.40
N LYS A 41 33.51 -11.25 -6.97
CA LYS A 41 34.52 -10.94 -5.93
C LYS A 41 34.15 -11.56 -4.57
N LEU A 42 32.87 -11.53 -4.18
CA LEU A 42 32.39 -12.18 -2.95
C LEU A 42 32.69 -13.67 -2.97
N VAL A 43 32.34 -14.36 -4.06
CA VAL A 43 32.58 -15.80 -4.20
C VAL A 43 34.06 -16.13 -4.19
N GLN A 44 34.89 -15.35 -4.90
CA GLN A 44 36.36 -15.51 -4.89
C GLN A 44 36.94 -15.35 -3.51
N CYS A 45 36.60 -14.26 -2.82
CA CYS A 45 37.07 -13.97 -1.47
C CYS A 45 36.74 -15.08 -0.46
N LEU A 46 35.51 -15.58 -0.50
CA LEU A 46 35.08 -16.65 0.41
C LEU A 46 35.67 -18.01 0.05
N HIS A 47 35.89 -18.27 -1.25
CA HIS A 47 36.46 -19.53 -1.73
C HIS A 47 37.95 -19.74 -1.34
N GLU A 48 38.70 -18.65 -1.17
CA GLU A 48 40.10 -18.71 -0.71
C GLU A 48 40.23 -19.29 0.69
N LEU A 49 39.21 -19.18 1.55
CA LEU A 49 39.19 -19.67 2.92
C LEU A 49 38.55 -21.06 3.06
N ASP A 50 37.52 -21.34 2.32
CA ASP A 50 36.76 -22.58 2.41
C ASP A 50 36.26 -23.01 1.02
N ASN A 51 36.69 -24.19 0.58
CA ASN A 51 36.23 -24.82 -0.66
C ASN A 51 34.79 -25.36 -0.59
N GLY A 52 34.09 -25.17 0.51
CA GLY A 52 32.72 -25.64 0.69
C GLY A 52 31.77 -25.03 -0.34
N VAL A 53 30.99 -25.88 -1.01
CA VAL A 53 30.05 -25.46 -2.06
C VAL A 53 28.65 -25.25 -1.51
N SER A 54 28.34 -25.90 -0.40
CA SER A 54 26.97 -26.00 0.15
C SER A 54 26.43 -24.68 0.68
N TYR A 55 27.25 -23.80 1.26
CA TYR A 55 26.78 -22.52 1.80
C TYR A 55 26.49 -21.48 0.73
N PHE A 56 26.99 -21.66 -0.51
CA PHE A 56 26.64 -20.80 -1.67
C PHE A 56 25.29 -21.13 -2.29
N ASP A 57 24.66 -22.25 -1.90
CA ASP A 57 23.41 -22.68 -2.50
C ASP A 57 22.19 -22.00 -1.88
N GLY A 58 21.09 -21.93 -2.66
CA GLY A 58 19.80 -21.50 -2.16
C GLY A 58 19.59 -20.00 -2.02
N PHE A 59 20.22 -19.18 -2.86
CA PHE A 59 20.03 -17.73 -2.85
C PHE A 59 18.98 -17.26 -3.85
N TYR A 60 18.15 -16.31 -3.45
CA TYR A 60 17.43 -15.39 -4.32
C TYR A 60 18.34 -14.22 -4.64
N VAL A 61 18.44 -13.83 -5.91
CA VAL A 61 19.25 -12.69 -6.37
C VAL A 61 18.32 -11.57 -6.83
N ASN A 62 18.58 -10.33 -6.44
CA ASN A 62 17.75 -9.16 -6.71
C ASN A 62 16.27 -9.40 -6.36
N TYR A 63 16.07 -9.96 -5.17
CA TYR A 63 14.71 -10.23 -4.70
C TYR A 63 13.99 -8.93 -4.36
N ARG A 64 12.86 -8.69 -5.02
CA ARG A 64 11.98 -7.54 -4.74
C ARG A 64 10.70 -7.98 -4.08
N ILE A 65 10.37 -7.39 -2.95
CA ILE A 65 9.06 -7.57 -2.34
C ILE A 65 8.02 -6.90 -3.25
N LYS A 66 7.11 -7.72 -3.79
CA LYS A 66 6.01 -7.22 -4.65
C LYS A 66 5.23 -6.13 -3.91
N GLN A 67 4.91 -5.03 -4.62
CA GLN A 67 4.12 -3.87 -4.18
C GLN A 67 4.79 -2.90 -3.18
N ILE A 68 5.87 -3.30 -2.46
CA ILE A 68 6.52 -2.43 -1.46
C ILE A 68 7.86 -1.89 -1.96
N ASN A 69 8.43 -2.53 -2.99
CA ASN A 69 9.64 -2.14 -3.72
C ASN A 69 11.01 -2.18 -2.98
N PRO A 70 11.18 -2.72 -1.76
CA PRO A 70 12.53 -2.99 -1.28
C PRO A 70 13.13 -4.13 -2.10
N GLU A 71 14.40 -3.94 -2.48
CA GLU A 71 15.22 -4.87 -3.22
C GLU A 71 16.34 -5.37 -2.31
N PHE A 72 16.59 -6.68 -2.36
CA PHE A 72 17.67 -7.34 -1.64
C PHE A 72 18.60 -7.96 -2.68
N ASP A 73 19.88 -7.60 -2.64
CA ASP A 73 20.84 -8.07 -3.64
C ASP A 73 20.98 -9.60 -3.59
N LEU A 74 21.25 -10.15 -2.41
CA LEU A 74 21.33 -11.58 -2.17
C LEU A 74 20.53 -11.93 -0.91
N LEU A 75 19.57 -12.84 -1.03
CA LEU A 75 18.71 -13.24 0.08
C LEU A 75 18.60 -14.76 0.17
N LYS A 76 18.87 -15.33 1.33
CA LYS A 76 18.70 -16.74 1.62
C LYS A 76 17.64 -16.93 2.71
N TYR A 77 16.59 -17.71 2.41
CA TYR A 77 15.47 -17.99 3.30
C TYR A 77 15.39 -19.48 3.58
N VAL A 78 15.68 -19.85 4.81
CA VAL A 78 15.83 -21.24 5.26
C VAL A 78 15.10 -21.46 6.57
N GLU A 79 15.07 -22.71 7.08
CA GLU A 79 14.42 -23.02 8.36
C GLU A 79 15.07 -22.27 9.54
N GLU A 80 16.37 -22.07 9.50
CA GLU A 80 17.11 -21.37 10.54
C GLU A 80 16.83 -19.86 10.55
N GLY A 81 16.30 -19.28 9.47
CA GLY A 81 15.98 -17.85 9.38
C GLY A 81 16.27 -17.23 8.04
N ILE A 82 16.70 -15.96 8.03
CA ILE A 82 17.03 -15.19 6.83
C ILE A 82 18.46 -14.67 6.92
N LEU A 83 19.23 -14.90 5.86
CA LEU A 83 20.50 -14.25 5.61
C LEU A 83 20.36 -13.30 4.41
N ASN A 84 20.63 -12.01 4.63
CA ASN A 84 20.69 -11.00 3.60
C ASN A 84 22.15 -10.52 3.42
N ILE A 85 22.64 -10.52 2.19
CA ILE A 85 23.95 -9.96 1.84
C ILE A 85 23.73 -8.87 0.79
N GLU A 86 24.12 -7.64 1.13
CA GLU A 86 24.11 -6.49 0.25
C GLU A 86 25.48 -6.26 -0.36
N LEU A 87 25.50 -5.85 -1.62
CA LEU A 87 26.72 -5.65 -2.40
C LEU A 87 26.97 -4.15 -2.62
N LYS A 88 28.14 -3.68 -2.24
CA LYS A 88 28.56 -2.29 -2.42
C LYS A 88 29.95 -2.23 -3.10
N SER A 89 30.20 -1.18 -3.85
CA SER A 89 31.53 -0.87 -4.39
C SER A 89 32.38 -0.06 -3.39
N SER A 90 31.77 0.74 -2.52
CA SER A 90 32.46 1.63 -1.58
C SER A 90 31.86 1.58 -0.18
N SER A 91 32.67 1.87 0.83
CA SER A 91 32.33 1.79 2.26
C SER A 91 31.82 3.10 2.86
N GLU A 92 30.83 3.75 2.22
CA GLU A 92 30.16 4.88 2.87
C GLU A 92 29.32 4.37 4.06
N LYS A 93 29.91 4.47 5.27
CA LYS A 93 29.35 3.87 6.51
C LYS A 93 27.89 4.26 6.76
N LYS A 94 27.55 5.54 6.60
CA LYS A 94 26.16 6.02 6.80
C LYS A 94 25.17 5.40 5.81
N ALA A 95 25.60 5.17 4.56
CA ALA A 95 24.76 4.53 3.53
C ALA A 95 24.56 3.05 3.83
N ILE A 96 25.61 2.36 4.31
CA ILE A 96 25.54 0.95 4.78
C ILE A 96 24.58 0.82 5.95
N GLU A 97 24.74 1.62 6.99
CA GLU A 97 23.87 1.62 8.18
C GLU A 97 22.40 1.84 7.80
N LYS A 98 22.14 2.85 6.98
CA LYS A 98 20.77 3.16 6.52
C LYS A 98 20.16 2.00 5.74
N GLN A 99 20.93 1.33 4.88
CA GLN A 99 20.45 0.19 4.11
C GLN A 99 20.19 -1.03 4.98
N GLN A 100 21.11 -1.37 5.88
CA GLN A 100 20.98 -2.51 6.80
C GLN A 100 19.77 -2.34 7.73
N ARG A 101 19.56 -1.16 8.31
CA ARG A 101 18.35 -0.84 9.10
C ARG A 101 17.08 -1.00 8.30
N ARG A 102 17.08 -0.50 7.05
CA ARG A 102 15.93 -0.66 6.14
C ARG A 102 15.64 -2.13 5.87
N ASN A 103 16.67 -2.92 5.56
CA ASN A 103 16.50 -4.33 5.25
C ASN A 103 16.00 -5.12 6.46
N TYR A 104 16.58 -4.87 7.64
CA TYR A 104 16.09 -5.44 8.89
C TYR A 104 14.61 -5.13 9.13
N PHE A 105 14.22 -3.89 8.93
CA PHE A 105 12.84 -3.45 9.10
C PHE A 105 11.85 -4.30 8.28
N TYR A 106 12.17 -4.63 7.04
CA TYR A 106 11.32 -5.48 6.20
C TYR A 106 11.40 -6.96 6.57
N LEU A 107 12.59 -7.46 6.88
CA LEU A 107 12.82 -8.88 7.14
C LEU A 107 12.28 -9.33 8.51
N LYS A 108 12.31 -8.46 9.53
CA LYS A 108 11.78 -8.76 10.88
C LYS A 108 10.28 -9.09 10.91
N ALA A 109 9.55 -8.71 9.87
CA ALA A 109 8.14 -9.07 9.72
C ALA A 109 7.92 -10.55 9.36
N ILE A 110 8.97 -11.27 8.93
CA ILE A 110 8.92 -12.68 8.54
C ILE A 110 9.44 -13.58 9.66
N THR A 111 10.58 -13.23 10.22
CA THR A 111 11.27 -14.01 11.25
C THR A 111 12.06 -13.09 12.18
N GLN A 112 12.37 -13.59 13.36
CA GLN A 112 13.26 -12.89 14.30
C GLN A 112 14.73 -13.27 14.08
N ASN A 113 15.01 -14.42 13.44
CA ASN A 113 16.36 -14.87 13.13
C ASN A 113 16.80 -14.29 11.80
N ILE A 114 17.53 -13.18 11.86
CA ILE A 114 17.97 -12.42 10.68
C ILE A 114 19.42 -12.03 10.88
N ASP A 115 20.26 -12.38 9.90
CA ASP A 115 21.60 -11.84 9.78
C ASP A 115 21.69 -10.98 8.50
N ILE A 116 22.20 -9.75 8.65
CA ILE A 116 22.35 -8.80 7.55
C ILE A 116 23.82 -8.42 7.44
N ILE A 117 24.38 -8.69 6.27
CA ILE A 117 25.78 -8.43 5.93
C ILE A 117 25.84 -7.48 4.74
N THR A 118 26.77 -6.56 4.74
CA THR A 118 27.13 -5.78 3.55
C THR A 118 28.57 -6.11 3.16
N TYR A 119 28.77 -6.52 1.91
CA TYR A 119 30.08 -6.75 1.33
C TYR A 119 30.51 -5.55 0.48
N VAL A 120 31.67 -4.99 0.78
CA VAL A 120 32.27 -3.87 0.03
C VAL A 120 33.38 -4.41 -0.87
N SER A 121 33.08 -4.57 -2.14
CA SER A 121 33.88 -5.32 -3.12
C SER A 121 35.24 -4.68 -3.47
N ASN A 122 35.41 -3.36 -3.36
CA ASN A 122 36.70 -2.71 -3.64
C ASN A 122 37.68 -2.74 -2.46
N GLU A 123 37.19 -3.01 -1.26
CA GLU A 123 37.97 -3.03 -0.04
C GLU A 123 38.09 -4.44 0.56
N ASN A 124 37.35 -5.40 0.02
CA ASN A 124 37.22 -6.76 0.58
C ASN A 124 36.79 -6.75 2.05
N LYS A 125 35.86 -5.83 2.42
CA LYS A 125 35.38 -5.67 3.79
C LYS A 125 33.96 -6.11 3.95
N PHE A 126 33.64 -6.61 5.14
CA PHE A 126 32.32 -7.04 5.53
C PHE A 126 31.82 -6.24 6.71
N TYR A 127 30.55 -5.85 6.67
CA TYR A 127 29.87 -5.15 7.75
C TYR A 127 28.60 -5.92 8.14
N SER A 128 28.43 -6.17 9.42
CA SER A 128 27.22 -6.82 9.96
C SER A 128 26.38 -5.86 10.77
N TYR A 129 25.06 -6.01 10.67
CA TYR A 129 24.11 -5.26 11.48
C TYR A 129 23.80 -5.97 12.78
N MET A 130 24.17 -5.34 13.89
CA MET A 130 23.91 -5.83 15.24
C MET A 130 22.55 -5.35 15.71
N ILE A 131 21.56 -6.24 15.68
CA ILE A 131 20.14 -5.92 15.93
C ILE A 131 19.92 -5.32 17.32
N GLU A 132 20.54 -5.88 18.34
CA GLU A 132 20.34 -5.47 19.75
C GLU A 132 20.85 -4.06 20.04
N SER A 133 21.96 -3.68 19.41
CA SER A 133 22.61 -2.38 19.63
C SER A 133 22.28 -1.34 18.57
N ASP A 134 21.57 -1.73 17.49
CA ASP A 134 21.29 -0.89 16.32
C ASP A 134 22.57 -0.30 15.66
N LEU A 135 23.65 -1.09 15.66
CA LEU A 135 24.96 -0.68 15.17
C LEU A 135 25.42 -1.55 14.00
N THR A 136 26.15 -0.92 13.08
CA THR A 136 26.88 -1.62 12.02
C THR A 136 28.35 -1.74 12.43
N ILE A 137 28.86 -2.96 12.46
CA ILE A 137 30.24 -3.27 12.80
C ILE A 137 30.97 -3.98 11.65
N GLU A 138 32.25 -3.74 11.50
CA GLU A 138 33.10 -4.51 10.60
C GLU A 138 33.34 -5.92 11.19
N ILE A 139 33.19 -6.96 10.38
CA ILE A 139 33.40 -8.35 10.74
C ILE A 139 34.44 -9.01 9.84
N ASP A 140 35.14 -10.01 10.35
CA ASP A 140 36.10 -10.77 9.58
C ASP A 140 35.42 -11.82 8.67
N ILE A 141 36.15 -12.27 7.69
CA ILE A 141 35.68 -13.23 6.70
C ILE A 141 35.32 -14.59 7.29
N LYS A 142 35.99 -15.03 8.40
CA LYS A 142 35.70 -16.28 9.08
C LYS A 142 34.33 -16.24 9.74
N THR A 143 33.99 -15.09 10.31
CA THR A 143 32.65 -14.82 10.86
C THR A 143 31.58 -14.91 9.74
N VAL A 144 31.86 -14.36 8.55
CA VAL A 144 30.94 -14.46 7.39
C VAL A 144 30.73 -15.90 6.98
N VAL A 145 31.80 -16.70 6.84
CA VAL A 145 31.70 -18.11 6.48
C VAL A 145 30.90 -18.90 7.55
N SER A 146 31.11 -18.62 8.82
CA SER A 146 30.35 -19.24 9.92
C SER A 146 28.86 -18.89 9.84
N LEU A 147 28.52 -17.62 9.56
CA LEU A 147 27.15 -17.18 9.37
C LEU A 147 26.50 -17.84 8.13
N MET A 148 27.19 -17.89 7.00
CA MET A 148 26.67 -18.56 5.80
C MET A 148 26.48 -20.07 6.03
N ALA A 149 27.36 -20.71 6.78
CA ALA A 149 27.28 -22.12 7.13
C ALA A 149 26.15 -22.45 8.11
N LYS A 150 25.66 -21.48 8.90
CA LYS A 150 24.49 -21.61 9.79
C LYS A 150 23.21 -21.85 9.00
N TYR A 151 23.05 -21.23 7.83
CA TYR A 151 21.84 -21.24 7.03
C TYR A 151 21.85 -22.36 5.99
N LYS A 152 21.40 -23.58 6.36
CA LYS A 152 21.55 -24.80 5.55
C LYS A 152 20.26 -25.39 5.00
N THR A 153 19.21 -25.40 5.81
CA THR A 153 18.01 -26.19 5.54
C THR A 153 17.03 -25.40 4.69
N LEU A 154 17.00 -25.67 3.38
CA LEU A 154 16.09 -24.99 2.46
C LEU A 154 14.62 -25.21 2.87
N LYS A 155 13.85 -24.14 2.92
CA LYS A 155 12.40 -24.21 3.11
C LYS A 155 11.71 -24.68 1.83
N ASN A 156 10.69 -25.51 2.00
CA ASN A 156 9.78 -25.88 0.91
C ASN A 156 8.81 -24.76 0.51
N GLU A 157 8.74 -23.69 1.30
CA GLU A 157 7.86 -22.58 1.05
C GLU A 157 8.58 -21.48 0.25
N HIS A 158 7.97 -21.04 -0.85
CA HIS A 158 8.48 -19.92 -1.63
C HIS A 158 8.36 -18.61 -0.86
N LEU A 159 9.42 -17.82 -0.86
CA LEU A 159 9.50 -16.50 -0.23
C LEU A 159 8.35 -15.55 -0.67
N ASP A 160 7.91 -15.65 -1.92
CA ASP A 160 6.75 -14.91 -2.46
C ASP A 160 5.43 -15.19 -1.71
N ASN A 161 5.29 -16.38 -1.10
CA ASN A 161 4.10 -16.74 -0.32
C ASN A 161 4.18 -16.21 1.12
N THR A 162 5.39 -15.95 1.59
CA THR A 162 5.65 -15.40 2.92
C THR A 162 5.52 -13.88 2.93
N PHE A 163 6.09 -13.21 1.93
CA PHE A 163 5.90 -11.78 1.69
C PHE A 163 4.56 -11.52 0.96
N VAL A 164 3.46 -11.82 1.61
CA VAL A 164 2.14 -11.44 1.11
C VAL A 164 1.86 -10.01 1.54
N PRO A 165 1.81 -9.04 0.59
CA PRO A 165 1.65 -7.61 0.92
C PRO A 165 0.42 -7.33 1.78
N SER A 166 -0.68 -8.03 1.58
CA SER A 166 -1.90 -7.89 2.38
C SER A 166 -1.70 -8.18 3.88
N LYS A 167 -0.68 -8.95 4.26
CA LYS A 167 -0.34 -9.19 5.67
C LYS A 167 0.31 -7.98 6.36
N TYR A 168 0.91 -7.08 5.58
CA TYR A 168 1.70 -5.94 6.07
C TYR A 168 1.09 -4.58 5.70
N LEU A 169 0.26 -4.56 4.67
CA LEU A 169 -0.46 -3.38 4.21
C LEU A 169 -1.82 -3.33 4.89
N ILE A 170 -1.85 -2.80 6.08
CA ILE A 170 -3.06 -2.72 6.89
C ILE A 170 -3.81 -1.39 6.67
N SER A 171 -5.11 -1.42 6.93
CA SER A 171 -5.89 -0.22 7.19
C SER A 171 -5.97 0.01 8.70
N PRO A 172 -5.71 1.23 9.21
CA PRO A 172 -5.89 1.52 10.64
C PRO A 172 -7.30 1.20 11.15
N PHE A 173 -8.25 1.13 10.23
CA PHE A 173 -9.67 0.97 10.53
C PHE A 173 -10.17 -0.47 10.42
N ASN A 174 -9.63 -1.27 9.50
CA ASN A 174 -9.98 -2.68 9.35
C ASN A 174 -9.13 -3.59 10.26
N ASP A 175 -7.85 -3.23 10.42
CA ASP A 175 -6.86 -4.00 11.15
C ASP A 175 -6.39 -3.23 12.39
N THR A 176 -7.32 -2.63 13.14
CA THR A 176 -7.03 -1.69 14.24
C THR A 176 -6.10 -2.28 15.29
N ASP A 177 -6.27 -3.55 15.65
CA ASP A 177 -5.43 -4.23 16.64
C ASP A 177 -3.97 -4.37 16.13
N LYS A 178 -3.80 -4.79 14.87
CA LYS A 178 -2.46 -4.83 14.23
C LYS A 178 -1.84 -3.45 14.14
N PHE A 179 -2.67 -2.42 13.86
CA PHE A 179 -2.19 -1.03 13.83
C PHE A 179 -1.70 -0.58 15.19
N LEU A 180 -2.46 -0.81 16.26
CA LEU A 180 -2.06 -0.47 17.63
C LEU A 180 -0.78 -1.18 18.06
N GLU A 181 -0.64 -2.46 17.70
CA GLU A 181 0.55 -3.28 17.97
C GLU A 181 1.74 -3.00 17.06
N SER A 182 1.64 -2.03 16.15
CA SER A 182 2.69 -1.71 15.14
C SER A 182 3.05 -2.89 14.21
N LYS A 183 2.12 -3.81 13.98
CA LYS A 183 2.27 -4.96 13.07
C LYS A 183 1.94 -4.58 11.62
N TYR A 184 2.59 -3.56 11.08
CA TYR A 184 2.45 -3.07 9.71
C TYR A 184 3.77 -2.49 9.22
N ILE A 185 3.83 -2.27 7.91
CA ILE A 185 5.02 -1.73 7.25
C ILE A 185 4.65 -0.44 6.53
N LEU A 186 5.44 0.62 6.77
CA LEU A 186 5.45 1.83 5.96
C LEU A 186 6.55 1.74 4.90
N THR A 187 6.33 2.32 3.73
CA THR A 187 7.43 2.50 2.76
C THR A 187 8.45 3.49 3.29
N GLN A 188 9.64 3.49 2.70
CA GLN A 188 10.68 4.46 3.07
C GLN A 188 10.18 5.91 2.97
N HIS A 189 9.45 6.24 1.90
CA HIS A 189 8.88 7.58 1.70
C HIS A 189 7.82 7.90 2.75
N GLN A 190 6.93 6.96 3.08
CA GLN A 190 5.95 7.13 4.14
C GLN A 190 6.60 7.35 5.51
N GLN A 191 7.64 6.56 5.84
CA GLN A 191 8.41 6.74 7.08
C GLN A 191 9.07 8.11 7.14
N GLN A 192 9.67 8.57 6.03
CA GLN A 192 10.28 9.87 5.95
C GLN A 192 9.27 10.97 6.27
N ILE A 193 8.06 10.91 5.67
CA ILE A 193 6.99 11.88 5.94
C ILE A 193 6.62 11.90 7.42
N VAL A 194 6.42 10.72 8.05
CA VAL A 194 6.13 10.65 9.49
C VAL A 194 7.25 11.26 10.32
N GLN A 195 8.51 10.93 10.03
CA GLN A 195 9.65 11.49 10.74
C GLN A 195 9.75 13.01 10.61
N GLU A 196 9.46 13.55 9.44
CA GLU A 196 9.48 15.00 9.20
C GLU A 196 8.33 15.71 9.92
N ILE A 197 7.11 15.13 9.94
CA ILE A 197 5.98 15.66 10.73
C ILE A 197 6.39 15.77 12.21
N ILE A 198 6.98 14.74 12.77
CA ILE A 198 7.39 14.72 14.18
C ILE A 198 8.50 15.73 14.48
N LYS A 199 9.48 15.83 13.56
CA LYS A 199 10.68 16.66 13.77
C LYS A 199 10.41 18.15 13.59
N LEU A 200 9.66 18.52 12.55
CA LEU A 200 9.55 19.92 12.13
C LEU A 200 8.48 20.70 12.89
N LYS A 201 7.49 20.02 13.46
CA LYS A 201 6.35 20.66 14.15
C LYS A 201 5.77 21.82 13.31
N LYS A 202 5.42 21.54 12.08
CA LYS A 202 4.81 22.44 11.10
C LYS A 202 3.55 21.83 10.51
N SER A 203 2.84 22.59 9.68
CA SER A 203 1.67 22.07 8.98
C SER A 203 2.07 21.31 7.72
N PHE A 204 1.32 20.25 7.39
CA PHE A 204 1.61 19.31 6.31
C PHE A 204 0.39 18.98 5.46
N ILE A 205 0.61 18.74 4.19
CA ILE A 205 -0.36 18.14 3.27
C ILE A 205 0.20 16.80 2.78
N ILE A 206 -0.56 15.72 2.98
CA ILE A 206 -0.31 14.39 2.46
C ILE A 206 -1.30 14.13 1.32
N GLU A 207 -0.91 14.46 0.10
CA GLU A 207 -1.73 14.20 -1.09
C GLU A 207 -1.46 12.77 -1.61
N GLY A 208 -2.49 12.08 -2.06
CA GLY A 208 -2.30 10.79 -2.73
C GLY A 208 -3.61 10.18 -3.19
N LYS A 209 -3.53 9.31 -4.19
CA LYS A 209 -4.69 8.57 -4.71
C LYS A 209 -5.18 7.51 -3.72
N ALA A 210 -6.36 6.92 -4.01
CA ALA A 210 -6.82 5.74 -3.28
C ALA A 210 -5.75 4.64 -3.24
N GLY A 211 -5.59 3.98 -2.08
CA GLY A 211 -4.63 2.88 -1.92
C GLY A 211 -3.15 3.29 -1.79
N THR A 212 -2.82 4.59 -1.67
CA THR A 212 -1.43 5.04 -1.44
C THR A 212 -1.02 5.08 0.03
N GLY A 213 -1.94 4.79 0.96
CA GLY A 213 -1.65 4.73 2.39
C GLY A 213 -1.73 6.06 3.14
N LYS A 214 -2.39 7.09 2.61
CA LYS A 214 -2.57 8.39 3.28
C LYS A 214 -3.02 8.29 4.73
N SER A 215 -4.15 7.60 4.97
CA SER A 215 -4.68 7.44 6.32
C SER A 215 -3.72 6.65 7.22
N LEU A 216 -2.99 5.65 6.70
CA LEU A 216 -2.00 4.94 7.49
C LEU A 216 -0.85 5.87 7.93
N VAL A 217 -0.33 6.70 7.02
CA VAL A 217 0.71 7.68 7.34
C VAL A 217 0.20 8.70 8.36
N LEU A 218 -1.02 9.22 8.16
CA LEU A 218 -1.63 10.20 9.06
C LEU A 218 -1.81 9.63 10.47
N TYR A 219 -2.36 8.42 10.59
CA TYR A 219 -2.59 7.76 11.87
C TYR A 219 -1.31 7.25 12.53
N ASP A 220 -0.27 6.87 11.76
CA ASP A 220 1.05 6.55 12.31
C ASP A 220 1.75 7.80 12.86
N ALA A 221 1.62 8.94 12.18
CA ALA A 221 2.07 10.23 12.72
C ALA A 221 1.33 10.58 14.01
N ALA A 222 0.00 10.44 14.04
CA ALA A 222 -0.80 10.63 15.25
C ALA A 222 -0.33 9.76 16.41
N LYS A 223 -0.15 8.46 16.18
CA LYS A 223 0.36 7.48 17.15
C LYS A 223 1.72 7.90 17.72
N THR A 224 2.59 8.39 16.85
CA THR A 224 3.95 8.79 17.25
C THR A 224 3.93 10.11 18.01
N LEU A 225 3.10 11.08 17.61
CA LEU A 225 2.90 12.33 18.35
C LEU A 225 2.37 12.06 19.76
N MET A 226 1.35 11.21 19.89
CA MET A 226 0.81 10.81 21.19
C MET A 226 1.86 10.13 22.10
N LYS A 227 2.73 9.30 21.51
CA LYS A 227 3.86 8.67 22.25
C LYS A 227 4.89 9.68 22.73
N ASN A 228 4.97 10.85 22.09
CA ASN A 228 5.85 11.95 22.47
C ASN A 228 5.11 12.98 23.33
N ASP A 229 4.03 12.57 24.02
CA ASP A 229 3.21 13.37 24.93
C ASP A 229 2.58 14.61 24.27
N CYS A 230 2.42 14.62 22.94
CA CYS A 230 1.70 15.68 22.24
C CYS A 230 0.18 15.49 22.39
N ASN A 231 -0.52 16.54 22.72
CA ASN A 231 -1.97 16.54 22.74
C ASN A 231 -2.51 16.82 21.34
N ILE A 232 -3.20 15.86 20.76
CA ILE A 232 -3.67 15.94 19.38
C ILE A 232 -5.18 15.71 19.28
N ALA A 233 -5.78 16.22 18.21
CA ALA A 233 -7.13 15.87 17.77
C ALA A 233 -7.09 15.34 16.32
N ILE A 234 -7.93 14.36 16.02
CA ILE A 234 -8.10 13.84 14.67
C ILE A 234 -9.51 14.16 14.19
N ILE A 235 -9.63 14.78 13.03
CA ILE A 235 -10.90 15.03 12.35
C ILE A 235 -10.99 14.10 11.16
N HIS A 236 -12.00 13.24 11.13
CA HIS A 236 -12.31 12.43 9.97
C HIS A 236 -13.45 13.06 9.17
N CYS A 237 -13.20 13.39 7.90
CA CYS A 237 -14.17 14.02 7.01
C CYS A 237 -15.10 12.98 6.34
N GLY A 238 -15.60 12.04 7.13
CA GLY A 238 -16.52 10.99 6.76
C GLY A 238 -17.28 10.45 7.98
N TYR A 239 -17.97 9.33 7.79
CA TYR A 239 -18.59 8.61 8.91
C TYR A 239 -17.51 7.86 9.71
N LEU A 240 -17.59 7.93 11.02
CA LEU A 240 -16.74 7.12 11.89
C LEU A 240 -17.17 5.65 11.79
N ASN A 241 -16.24 4.78 11.44
CA ASN A 241 -16.44 3.33 11.37
C ASN A 241 -15.97 2.64 12.67
N ASP A 242 -16.18 1.33 12.76
CA ASP A 242 -15.82 0.52 13.94
C ASP A 242 -14.36 0.67 14.35
N GLY A 243 -13.45 0.83 13.38
CA GLY A 243 -12.03 1.07 13.67
C GLY A 243 -11.79 2.40 14.38
N HIS A 244 -12.48 3.46 13.98
CA HIS A 244 -12.42 4.74 14.69
C HIS A 244 -12.97 4.63 16.11
N ILE A 245 -14.08 3.89 16.30
CA ILE A 245 -14.68 3.65 17.62
C ILE A 245 -13.68 2.89 18.50
N LYS A 246 -13.08 1.81 18.00
CA LYS A 246 -12.04 1.06 18.73
C LYS A 246 -10.84 1.93 19.13
N LEU A 247 -10.42 2.87 18.27
CA LEU A 247 -9.36 3.81 18.60
C LEU A 247 -9.79 4.78 19.69
N LYS A 248 -11.02 5.31 19.64
CA LYS A 248 -11.61 6.16 20.71
C LYS A 248 -11.65 5.44 22.05
N ASP A 249 -12.00 4.16 22.07
CA ASP A 249 -11.99 3.32 23.28
C ASP A 249 -10.56 3.14 23.86
N LYS A 250 -9.53 3.43 23.06
CA LYS A 250 -8.11 3.48 23.47
C LYS A 250 -7.59 4.92 23.70
N ASN A 251 -8.50 5.83 24.02
CA ASN A 251 -8.22 7.24 24.33
C ASN A 251 -7.66 8.07 23.16
N TRP A 252 -7.98 7.68 21.91
CA TRP A 252 -7.70 8.52 20.76
C TRP A 252 -8.77 9.61 20.65
N ASN A 253 -8.33 10.84 20.46
CA ASN A 253 -9.21 12.01 20.39
C ASN A 253 -9.69 12.21 18.93
N ILE A 254 -10.71 11.46 18.51
CA ILE A 254 -11.22 11.42 17.13
C ILE A 254 -12.62 12.02 17.04
N TYR A 255 -12.79 12.95 16.11
CA TYR A 255 -14.05 13.64 15.82
C TYR A 255 -14.51 13.39 14.39
N SER A 256 -15.83 13.29 14.17
CA SER A 256 -16.40 13.45 12.84
C SER A 256 -16.50 14.92 12.48
N ILE A 257 -16.24 15.27 11.22
CA ILE A 257 -16.43 16.65 10.72
C ILE A 257 -17.87 17.16 10.92
N SER A 258 -18.86 16.27 11.00
CA SER A 258 -20.25 16.59 11.25
C SER A 258 -20.50 17.16 12.67
N GLN A 259 -19.57 16.96 13.60
CA GLN A 259 -19.65 17.54 14.94
C GLN A 259 -19.23 19.02 14.98
N GLY A 260 -18.62 19.52 13.88
CA GLY A 260 -18.11 20.87 13.76
C GLY A 260 -16.67 21.02 14.25
N VAL A 261 -15.97 22.00 13.71
CA VAL A 261 -14.59 22.32 14.10
C VAL A 261 -14.51 23.28 15.28
N GLU A 262 -15.60 23.94 15.57
CA GLU A 262 -15.75 24.92 16.67
C GLU A 262 -15.71 24.32 18.08
N TYR A 263 -15.93 22.99 18.18
CA TYR A 263 -15.89 22.28 19.47
C TYR A 263 -14.51 21.80 19.90
N LEU A 264 -13.47 22.06 19.10
CA LEU A 264 -12.11 21.69 19.46
C LEU A 264 -11.52 22.67 20.49
N ASP A 265 -10.81 22.15 21.46
CA ASP A 265 -10.06 22.94 22.42
C ASP A 265 -8.68 23.33 21.86
N TYR A 266 -8.66 24.22 20.88
CA TYR A 266 -7.44 24.64 20.16
C TYR A 266 -6.30 25.08 21.07
N LYS A 267 -6.60 25.69 22.24
CA LYS A 267 -5.58 26.19 23.15
C LYS A 267 -4.70 25.09 23.77
N ASN A 268 -5.26 23.93 23.87
CA ASN A 268 -4.58 22.77 24.47
C ASN A 268 -4.11 21.74 23.45
N LEU A 269 -4.18 22.04 22.14
CA LEU A 269 -3.77 21.10 21.08
C LEU A 269 -2.42 21.51 20.47
N ASP A 270 -1.48 20.58 20.43
CA ASP A 270 -0.21 20.74 19.72
C ASP A 270 -0.40 20.55 18.21
N ALA A 271 -1.29 19.62 17.80
CA ALA A 271 -1.57 19.37 16.41
C ALA A 271 -3.00 18.86 16.15
N ILE A 272 -3.53 19.17 14.97
CA ILE A 272 -4.80 18.67 14.46
C ILE A 272 -4.50 17.87 13.19
N LEU A 273 -4.97 16.62 13.13
CA LEU A 273 -4.83 15.77 11.98
C LEU A 273 -6.18 15.62 11.27
N VAL A 274 -6.22 15.90 9.98
CA VAL A 274 -7.47 15.90 9.20
C VAL A 274 -7.41 14.86 8.11
N ASP A 275 -8.22 13.80 8.23
CA ASP A 275 -8.30 12.76 7.21
C ASP A 275 -9.45 13.02 6.22
N GLU A 276 -9.20 12.76 4.93
CA GLU A 276 -10.13 13.00 3.82
C GLU A 276 -10.51 14.49 3.65
N ALA A 277 -9.56 15.40 3.85
CA ALA A 277 -9.78 16.85 3.91
C ALA A 277 -10.38 17.46 2.62
N GLN A 278 -10.35 16.78 1.47
CA GLN A 278 -11.04 17.22 0.26
C GLN A 278 -12.56 17.32 0.42
N ARG A 279 -13.12 16.70 1.47
CA ARG A 279 -14.56 16.67 1.74
C ARG A 279 -15.04 17.76 2.67
N MET A 280 -14.12 18.52 3.26
CA MET A 280 -14.50 19.67 4.12
C MET A 280 -15.22 20.72 3.29
N TYR A 281 -16.28 21.27 3.84
CA TYR A 281 -16.87 22.46 3.25
C TYR A 281 -15.90 23.64 3.37
N PRO A 282 -15.85 24.56 2.40
CA PRO A 282 -14.91 25.68 2.40
C PRO A 282 -14.96 26.54 3.69
N TYR A 283 -16.15 26.74 4.27
CA TYR A 283 -16.29 27.48 5.52
C TYR A 283 -15.66 26.72 6.70
N GLN A 284 -15.85 25.40 6.80
CA GLN A 284 -15.24 24.57 7.85
C GLN A 284 -13.71 24.58 7.76
N LEU A 285 -13.16 24.47 6.54
CA LEU A 285 -11.73 24.54 6.31
C LEU A 285 -11.16 25.90 6.71
N LYS A 286 -11.86 26.99 6.36
CA LYS A 286 -11.48 28.35 6.72
C LYS A 286 -11.47 28.53 8.23
N ASP A 287 -12.52 28.11 8.93
CA ASP A 287 -12.65 28.24 10.38
C ASP A 287 -11.57 27.44 11.10
N LEU A 288 -11.32 26.19 10.64
CA LEU A 288 -10.26 25.34 11.19
C LEU A 288 -8.88 26.00 11.05
N ILE A 289 -8.53 26.50 9.87
CA ILE A 289 -7.22 27.13 9.63
C ILE A 289 -7.07 28.38 10.49
N ASN A 290 -8.09 29.24 10.52
CA ASN A 290 -8.04 30.50 11.30
C ASN A 290 -7.85 30.24 12.80
N GLU A 291 -8.62 29.31 13.38
CA GLU A 291 -8.50 29.01 14.81
C GLU A 291 -7.19 28.28 15.13
N ALA A 292 -6.71 27.39 14.29
CA ALA A 292 -5.43 26.72 14.47
C ALA A 292 -4.25 27.72 14.39
N MET A 293 -4.24 28.60 13.41
CA MET A 293 -3.20 29.64 13.30
C MET A 293 -3.19 30.60 14.50
N LYS A 294 -4.37 31.01 14.98
CA LYS A 294 -4.52 31.89 16.17
C LYS A 294 -3.95 31.25 17.43
N ASN A 295 -3.96 29.92 17.52
CA ASN A 295 -3.49 29.18 18.70
C ASN A 295 -2.13 28.47 18.46
N GLU A 296 -1.44 28.79 17.36
CA GLU A 296 -0.16 28.18 16.96
C GLU A 296 -0.21 26.63 16.85
N THR A 297 -1.39 26.08 16.57
CA THR A 297 -1.62 24.64 16.43
C THR A 297 -1.28 24.21 15.00
N HIS A 298 -0.47 23.16 14.84
CA HIS A 298 -0.11 22.63 13.52
C HIS A 298 -1.24 21.79 12.94
N ILE A 299 -1.40 21.82 11.61
CA ILE A 299 -2.42 21.01 10.94
C ILE A 299 -1.75 20.05 9.95
N ILE A 300 -2.10 18.77 10.05
CA ILE A 300 -1.65 17.75 9.12
C ILE A 300 -2.86 17.24 8.34
N PHE A 301 -2.93 17.56 7.05
CA PHE A 301 -4.01 17.16 6.17
C PHE A 301 -3.66 15.89 5.38
N SER A 302 -4.60 14.99 5.24
CA SER A 302 -4.56 13.93 4.21
C SER A 302 -5.73 14.12 3.24
N LEU A 303 -5.47 14.06 1.92
CA LEU A 303 -6.51 14.24 0.91
C LEU A 303 -6.21 13.56 -0.43
N ASP A 304 -7.29 13.28 -1.15
CA ASP A 304 -7.29 12.92 -2.57
C ASP A 304 -8.24 13.88 -3.31
N PRO A 305 -7.74 14.89 -4.03
CA PRO A 305 -8.59 15.89 -4.68
C PRO A 305 -9.57 15.32 -5.71
N ARG A 306 -9.38 14.06 -6.12
CA ARG A 306 -10.23 13.38 -7.12
C ARG A 306 -11.34 12.54 -6.52
N GLN A 307 -11.36 12.36 -5.18
CA GLN A 307 -12.38 11.58 -4.49
C GLN A 307 -13.46 12.48 -3.90
N TYR A 308 -14.59 12.60 -4.60
CA TYR A 308 -15.76 13.33 -4.14
C TYR A 308 -17.03 12.52 -4.46
N PHE A 309 -18.14 12.80 -3.76
CA PHE A 309 -19.45 12.17 -3.99
C PHE A 309 -20.50 13.10 -4.52
N LYS A 310 -20.30 14.40 -4.38
CA LYS A 310 -21.20 15.43 -4.89
C LYS A 310 -20.45 16.29 -5.88
N GLU A 311 -21.13 16.71 -6.95
CA GLU A 311 -20.56 17.60 -7.96
C GLU A 311 -19.97 18.88 -7.35
N ASN A 312 -20.62 19.42 -6.33
CA ASN A 312 -20.13 20.61 -5.63
C ASN A 312 -18.82 20.36 -4.87
N GLU A 313 -18.61 19.16 -4.30
CA GLU A 313 -17.34 18.80 -3.62
C GLU A 313 -16.18 18.85 -4.62
N GLY A 314 -16.39 18.42 -5.86
CA GLY A 314 -15.38 18.49 -6.93
C GLY A 314 -14.98 19.92 -7.31
N LYS A 315 -15.81 20.91 -6.95
CA LYS A 315 -15.55 22.35 -7.20
C LYS A 315 -14.79 23.02 -6.01
N TYR A 316 -14.68 22.33 -4.86
CA TYR A 316 -13.92 22.85 -3.73
C TYR A 316 -12.42 22.75 -4.04
N ASN A 317 -11.74 23.88 -4.03
CA ASN A 317 -10.31 23.94 -4.27
C ASN A 317 -9.53 23.90 -2.94
N ASN A 318 -9.89 22.93 -2.07
CA ASN A 318 -9.35 22.85 -0.72
C ASN A 318 -7.82 22.76 -0.69
N LEU A 319 -7.22 22.02 -1.64
CA LEU A 319 -5.76 21.86 -1.71
C LEU A 319 -5.06 23.21 -1.95
N GLU A 320 -5.52 23.98 -2.93
CA GLU A 320 -4.91 25.28 -3.22
C GLU A 320 -5.22 26.29 -2.10
N TYR A 321 -6.43 26.26 -1.55
CA TYR A 321 -6.79 27.11 -0.41
C TYR A 321 -5.86 26.87 0.81
N MET A 322 -5.56 25.59 1.14
CA MET A 322 -4.62 25.26 2.23
C MET A 322 -3.23 25.87 1.97
N LYS A 323 -2.73 25.77 0.73
CA LYS A 323 -1.42 26.30 0.34
C LYS A 323 -1.37 27.83 0.37
N GLU A 324 -2.46 28.48 0.04
CA GLU A 324 -2.56 29.95 0.05
C GLU A 324 -2.68 30.52 1.47
N GLN A 325 -3.37 29.80 2.37
CA GLN A 325 -3.67 30.30 3.70
C GLN A 325 -2.62 29.95 4.76
N ILE A 326 -1.85 28.88 4.56
CA ILE A 326 -0.87 28.41 5.53
C ILE A 326 0.54 28.63 4.97
N GLU A 327 1.23 29.61 5.53
CA GLU A 327 2.61 29.90 5.18
C GLU A 327 3.53 28.72 5.52
N ASP A 328 4.49 28.41 4.67
CA ASP A 328 5.45 27.31 4.87
C ASP A 328 4.83 25.91 5.06
N ILE A 329 3.65 25.63 4.50
CA ILE A 329 3.06 24.30 4.55
C ILE A 329 3.85 23.30 3.71
N TYR A 330 4.23 22.18 4.30
CA TYR A 330 4.92 21.09 3.59
C TYR A 330 3.93 20.25 2.79
N HIS A 331 4.20 20.01 1.52
CA HIS A 331 3.33 19.22 0.65
C HIS A 331 4.04 17.98 0.11
N TYR A 332 3.57 16.81 0.52
CA TYR A 332 4.06 15.50 0.08
C TYR A 332 3.04 14.78 -0.79
N LYS A 333 3.54 14.13 -1.84
CA LYS A 333 2.73 13.39 -2.79
C LYS A 333 3.05 11.91 -2.72
N LEU A 334 2.11 11.10 -2.22
CA LEU A 334 2.22 9.66 -2.24
C LEU A 334 1.85 9.14 -3.63
N THR A 335 2.83 8.66 -4.38
CA THR A 335 2.66 8.20 -5.77
C THR A 335 2.47 6.70 -5.87
N ASP A 336 3.04 5.95 -4.94
CA ASP A 336 3.05 4.50 -4.98
C ASP A 336 1.71 3.92 -4.54
N LYS A 337 1.06 3.20 -5.43
CA LYS A 337 -0.11 2.38 -5.09
C LYS A 337 0.36 1.11 -4.38
N ILE A 338 0.41 1.18 -3.07
CA ILE A 338 0.99 0.11 -2.24
C ILE A 338 -0.04 -0.98 -1.93
N ARG A 339 -1.32 -0.62 -1.86
CA ARG A 339 -2.38 -1.47 -1.29
C ARG A 339 -3.23 -2.20 -2.32
N SER A 340 -3.32 -1.75 -3.55
CA SER A 340 -4.09 -2.43 -4.58
C SER A 340 -3.18 -3.31 -5.43
N ASN A 341 -3.67 -4.51 -5.77
CA ASN A 341 -3.08 -5.34 -6.79
C ASN A 341 -2.91 -4.52 -8.08
N LYS A 342 -1.71 -4.58 -8.71
CA LYS A 342 -1.42 -3.86 -9.97
C LYS A 342 -2.47 -4.13 -11.04
N GLU A 343 -2.94 -5.35 -11.12
CA GLU A 343 -3.98 -5.81 -12.01
C GLU A 343 -5.31 -5.06 -11.79
N ILE A 344 -5.78 -4.99 -10.54
CA ILE A 344 -6.99 -4.24 -10.16
C ILE A 344 -6.81 -2.75 -10.45
N ALA A 345 -5.65 -2.18 -10.11
CA ALA A 345 -5.37 -0.78 -10.38
C ALA A 345 -5.33 -0.47 -11.88
N SER A 346 -4.86 -1.41 -12.70
CA SER A 346 -4.82 -1.31 -14.16
C SER A 346 -6.22 -1.44 -14.76
N PHE A 347 -7.02 -2.39 -14.27
CA PHE A 347 -8.42 -2.55 -14.66
C PHE A 347 -9.24 -1.28 -14.35
N ILE A 348 -9.09 -0.72 -13.16
CA ILE A 348 -9.76 0.53 -12.79
C ILE A 348 -9.41 1.66 -13.74
N LYS A 349 -8.13 1.81 -14.11
CA LYS A 349 -7.73 2.82 -15.09
C LYS A 349 -8.40 2.61 -16.45
N GLU A 350 -8.42 1.37 -16.93
CA GLU A 350 -9.00 1.04 -18.22
C GLU A 350 -10.53 1.17 -18.22
N LEU A 351 -11.19 0.86 -17.10
CA LEU A 351 -12.63 0.99 -16.95
C LEU A 351 -13.12 2.45 -17.02
N PHE A 352 -12.34 3.38 -16.45
CA PHE A 352 -12.70 4.81 -16.43
C PHE A 352 -11.98 5.65 -17.50
N ASP A 353 -10.99 5.08 -18.21
CA ASP A 353 -10.23 5.75 -19.26
C ASP A 353 -9.63 4.69 -20.21
N ASN A 354 -10.46 4.17 -21.10
CA ASN A 354 -10.09 3.06 -22.00
C ASN A 354 -9.05 3.46 -23.08
N ASP A 355 -8.67 4.74 -23.19
CA ASP A 355 -7.52 5.13 -24.01
C ASP A 355 -6.20 4.63 -23.39
N LYS A 356 -6.22 4.22 -22.13
CA LYS A 356 -5.07 3.63 -21.39
C LYS A 356 -5.07 2.11 -21.44
N LYS A 357 -5.28 1.53 -22.62
CA LYS A 357 -5.11 0.09 -22.83
C LYS A 357 -3.76 -0.40 -22.32
N ASN A 358 -3.76 -1.59 -21.73
CA ASN A 358 -2.56 -2.23 -21.21
C ASN A 358 -2.55 -3.72 -21.53
N ASN A 359 -1.43 -4.38 -21.35
CA ASN A 359 -1.26 -5.81 -21.62
C ASN A 359 -1.39 -6.69 -20.35
N GLU A 360 -1.96 -6.15 -19.27
CA GLU A 360 -2.15 -6.91 -18.03
C GLU A 360 -3.19 -8.02 -18.20
N ASN A 361 -2.92 -9.16 -17.62
CA ASN A 361 -3.86 -10.29 -17.57
C ASN A 361 -4.69 -10.20 -16.28
N TYR A 362 -6.00 -10.03 -16.41
CA TYR A 362 -6.92 -9.78 -15.29
C TYR A 362 -7.43 -11.07 -14.63
N LYS A 363 -6.55 -11.79 -13.92
CA LYS A 363 -6.87 -13.02 -13.19
C LYS A 363 -7.68 -12.81 -11.90
N ASN A 364 -7.58 -11.61 -11.32
CA ASN A 364 -8.23 -11.25 -10.05
C ASN A 364 -9.49 -10.39 -10.25
N ILE A 365 -9.95 -10.27 -11.51
CA ILE A 365 -11.21 -9.62 -11.86
C ILE A 365 -12.19 -10.69 -12.32
N GLU A 366 -13.31 -10.79 -11.63
CA GLU A 366 -14.39 -11.72 -11.94
C GLU A 366 -15.63 -10.92 -12.36
N ILE A 367 -16.33 -11.35 -13.42
CA ILE A 367 -17.53 -10.69 -13.91
C ILE A 367 -18.61 -11.75 -14.09
N ASP A 368 -19.71 -11.57 -13.37
CA ASP A 368 -20.87 -12.42 -13.48
C ASP A 368 -22.06 -11.64 -14.04
N ILE A 369 -22.96 -12.32 -14.73
CA ILE A 369 -24.24 -11.76 -15.17
C ILE A 369 -25.39 -12.55 -14.57
N ILE A 370 -26.37 -11.86 -13.99
CA ILE A 370 -27.59 -12.44 -13.47
C ILE A 370 -28.81 -11.79 -14.11
N GLY A 371 -29.89 -12.56 -14.26
CA GLY A 371 -31.14 -12.06 -14.82
C GLY A 371 -31.90 -11.14 -13.86
N LYS A 372 -32.83 -10.35 -14.39
CA LYS A 372 -33.67 -9.40 -13.66
C LYS A 372 -34.45 -10.01 -12.49
N ASN A 373 -34.91 -11.24 -12.67
CA ASN A 373 -35.71 -11.96 -11.68
C ASN A 373 -34.88 -12.87 -10.77
N SER A 374 -33.56 -12.82 -10.87
CA SER A 374 -32.67 -13.59 -10.00
C SER A 374 -32.71 -13.02 -8.59
N ASP A 375 -32.66 -13.88 -7.58
CA ASP A 375 -32.48 -13.45 -6.21
C ASP A 375 -31.02 -13.02 -5.97
N PHE A 376 -30.76 -11.75 -6.27
CA PHE A 376 -29.43 -11.18 -6.05
C PHE A 376 -29.05 -11.17 -4.57
N ILE A 377 -30.03 -11.14 -3.66
CA ILE A 377 -29.79 -11.17 -2.21
C ILE A 377 -29.21 -12.51 -1.80
N GLU A 378 -29.79 -13.60 -2.30
CA GLU A 378 -29.26 -14.95 -2.08
C GLU A 378 -27.85 -15.09 -2.67
N TYR A 379 -27.65 -14.56 -3.89
CA TYR A 379 -26.35 -14.62 -4.52
C TYR A 379 -25.29 -13.82 -3.76
N ILE A 380 -25.60 -12.61 -3.27
CA ILE A 380 -24.68 -11.84 -2.45
C ILE A 380 -24.37 -12.56 -1.13
N ARG A 381 -25.34 -13.13 -0.44
CA ARG A 381 -25.11 -13.93 0.77
C ARG A 381 -24.18 -15.10 0.49
N TYR A 382 -24.42 -15.82 -0.60
CA TYR A 382 -23.55 -16.91 -1.08
C TYR A 382 -22.10 -16.44 -1.27
N LEU A 383 -21.89 -15.23 -1.78
CA LEU A 383 -20.56 -14.65 -1.95
C LEU A 383 -19.96 -14.24 -0.60
N GLU A 384 -20.75 -13.66 0.31
CA GLU A 384 -20.29 -13.27 1.65
C GLU A 384 -19.86 -14.48 2.48
N ASP A 385 -20.53 -15.61 2.38
CA ASP A 385 -20.10 -16.89 2.99
C ASP A 385 -18.75 -17.41 2.45
N ARG A 386 -18.22 -16.78 1.40
CA ARG A 386 -16.91 -17.06 0.77
C ARG A 386 -15.92 -15.93 0.89
N ASP A 387 -16.09 -15.12 1.95
CA ASP A 387 -15.24 -13.98 2.29
C ASP A 387 -15.28 -12.83 1.27
N TRP A 388 -16.29 -12.74 0.41
CA TRP A 388 -16.51 -11.55 -0.39
C TRP A 388 -17.23 -10.49 0.46
N THR A 389 -16.83 -9.24 0.29
CA THR A 389 -17.49 -8.10 0.93
C THR A 389 -18.32 -7.35 -0.10
N TYR A 390 -19.61 -7.35 0.08
CA TYR A 390 -20.51 -6.55 -0.74
C TYR A 390 -20.48 -5.08 -0.30
N LEU A 391 -20.25 -4.18 -1.25
CA LEU A 391 -20.24 -2.73 -1.03
C LEU A 391 -21.43 -2.09 -1.77
N PRO A 392 -22.58 -1.87 -1.11
CA PRO A 392 -23.72 -1.21 -1.72
C PRO A 392 -23.45 0.27 -1.97
N TYR A 393 -24.25 0.85 -2.85
CA TYR A 393 -24.25 2.32 -3.04
C TYR A 393 -24.92 3.00 -1.85
N THR A 394 -24.57 4.25 -1.61
CA THR A 394 -25.25 5.03 -0.58
C THR A 394 -26.64 5.42 -1.05
N ARG A 395 -27.65 5.11 -0.27
CA ARG A 395 -29.05 5.38 -0.59
C ARG A 395 -29.31 6.89 -0.66
N ALA A 396 -30.12 7.32 -1.63
CA ALA A 396 -30.60 8.68 -1.68
C ALA A 396 -31.55 8.97 -0.50
N ARG A 397 -31.46 10.17 0.07
CA ARG A 397 -32.35 10.58 1.17
C ARG A 397 -33.79 10.72 0.75
N TYR A 398 -34.04 11.05 -0.53
CA TYR A 398 -35.35 11.30 -1.11
C TYR A 398 -35.46 10.61 -2.47
N GLY A 399 -36.65 10.08 -2.78
CA GLY A 399 -36.97 9.45 -4.04
C GLY A 399 -36.72 7.93 -4.07
N LYS A 400 -37.46 7.23 -4.94
CA LYS A 400 -37.20 5.82 -5.31
C LYS A 400 -36.16 5.84 -6.43
N SER A 401 -35.05 5.17 -6.25
CA SER A 401 -34.07 4.98 -7.31
C SER A 401 -33.87 3.50 -7.60
N THR A 402 -33.37 3.19 -8.78
CA THR A 402 -32.96 1.84 -9.19
C THR A 402 -32.01 1.18 -8.18
N PHE A 403 -31.14 1.98 -7.54
CA PHE A 403 -30.22 1.49 -6.51
C PHE A 403 -30.87 1.13 -5.15
N SER A 404 -32.13 1.56 -4.92
CA SER A 404 -32.79 1.32 -3.62
C SER A 404 -32.87 -0.16 -3.29
N ASN A 405 -33.05 -1.02 -4.30
CA ASN A 405 -33.11 -2.47 -4.11
C ASN A 405 -31.75 -3.06 -3.72
N TYR A 406 -30.64 -2.49 -4.23
CA TYR A 406 -29.29 -2.96 -3.97
C TYR A 406 -28.69 -2.42 -2.66
N CYS A 407 -29.35 -1.45 -2.02
CA CYS A 407 -28.93 -0.87 -0.75
C CYS A 407 -29.56 -1.55 0.48
N LEU A 408 -30.39 -2.57 0.28
CA LEU A 408 -31.11 -3.24 1.38
C LEU A 408 -30.23 -4.17 2.22
N ILE A 409 -29.07 -4.55 1.70
CA ILE A 409 -28.11 -5.43 2.37
C ILE A 409 -26.85 -4.63 2.67
N ASN A 410 -26.30 -4.82 3.87
CA ASN A 410 -25.03 -4.21 4.30
C ASN A 410 -25.00 -2.67 4.18
N GLU A 411 -26.09 -2.00 4.56
CA GLU A 411 -26.18 -0.54 4.52
C GLU A 411 -25.03 0.14 5.33
N GLU A 412 -24.52 -0.54 6.34
CA GLU A 412 -23.36 -0.12 7.14
C GLU A 412 -22.04 -0.13 6.33
N LYS A 413 -21.98 -0.82 5.19
CA LYS A 413 -20.82 -0.85 4.28
C LYS A 413 -21.05 -0.09 2.97
N ASN A 414 -21.96 0.88 2.97
CA ASN A 414 -22.20 1.69 1.77
C ASN A 414 -21.01 2.59 1.40
N SER A 415 -21.03 3.14 0.19
CA SER A 415 -19.92 3.92 -0.38
C SER A 415 -19.37 5.02 0.53
N HIS A 416 -20.22 5.67 1.34
CA HIS A 416 -19.78 6.72 2.27
C HIS A 416 -19.19 6.15 3.56
N ARG A 417 -19.66 5.01 4.02
CA ARG A 417 -19.21 4.41 5.28
C ARG A 417 -17.92 3.62 5.14
N VAL A 418 -17.58 3.15 3.92
CA VAL A 418 -16.33 2.43 3.67
C VAL A 418 -15.15 3.33 3.32
N ILE A 419 -15.29 4.64 3.51
CA ILE A 419 -14.20 5.58 3.34
C ILE A 419 -13.05 5.22 4.28
N GLY A 420 -11.82 5.15 3.74
CA GLY A 420 -10.63 4.77 4.51
C GLY A 420 -10.50 3.27 4.80
N GLN A 421 -11.56 2.47 4.61
CA GLN A 421 -11.52 1.01 4.75
C GLN A 421 -11.01 0.33 3.46
N GLU A 422 -10.59 -0.92 3.58
CA GLU A 422 -10.16 -1.77 2.46
C GLU A 422 -10.51 -3.22 2.76
N PHE A 423 -10.81 -4.00 1.70
CA PHE A 423 -11.27 -5.37 1.82
C PHE A 423 -10.51 -6.25 0.82
N ASP A 424 -10.24 -7.50 1.19
CA ASP A 424 -9.49 -8.41 0.34
C ASP A 424 -10.26 -8.79 -0.93
N LYS A 425 -11.54 -9.11 -0.79
CA LYS A 425 -12.43 -9.49 -1.89
C LYS A 425 -13.66 -8.57 -1.87
N VAL A 426 -13.84 -7.81 -2.92
CA VAL A 426 -14.97 -6.86 -3.03
C VAL A 426 -15.90 -7.28 -4.15
N VAL A 427 -17.21 -7.22 -3.89
CA VAL A 427 -18.24 -7.36 -4.90
C VAL A 427 -19.10 -6.10 -4.98
N ILE A 428 -19.39 -5.65 -6.19
CA ILE A 428 -20.33 -4.55 -6.49
C ILE A 428 -21.33 -4.98 -7.56
N ILE A 429 -22.47 -4.32 -7.60
CA ILE A 429 -23.54 -4.55 -8.58
C ILE A 429 -23.56 -3.41 -9.59
N LEU A 430 -23.70 -3.75 -10.87
CA LEU A 430 -23.94 -2.82 -11.98
C LEU A 430 -25.18 -3.29 -12.75
N ASP A 431 -26.14 -2.39 -12.97
CA ASP A 431 -27.39 -2.73 -13.66
C ASP A 431 -27.51 -1.97 -15.01
N GLN A 432 -28.73 -1.89 -15.53
CA GLN A 432 -29.05 -1.19 -16.78
C GLN A 432 -28.77 0.32 -16.75
N SER A 433 -28.54 0.89 -15.55
CA SER A 433 -28.18 2.30 -15.39
C SER A 433 -26.71 2.59 -15.73
N PHE A 434 -25.94 1.58 -16.09
CA PHE A 434 -24.51 1.73 -16.47
C PHE A 434 -24.25 1.24 -17.88
N ALA A 435 -23.37 1.93 -18.59
CA ALA A 435 -22.92 1.56 -19.93
C ALA A 435 -21.48 2.03 -20.17
N ILE A 436 -20.78 1.37 -21.09
CA ILE A 436 -19.51 1.89 -21.63
C ILE A 436 -19.85 2.87 -22.75
N LYS A 437 -19.57 4.15 -22.53
CA LYS A 437 -19.72 5.23 -23.54
C LYS A 437 -18.46 6.07 -23.57
N ASP A 438 -18.07 6.54 -24.74
CA ASP A 438 -16.85 7.34 -24.94
C ASP A 438 -15.64 6.69 -24.25
N LYS A 439 -15.51 5.37 -24.43
CA LYS A 439 -14.43 4.54 -23.89
C LYS A 439 -14.30 4.54 -22.36
N SER A 440 -15.37 4.84 -21.65
CA SER A 440 -15.36 4.79 -20.18
C SER A 440 -16.70 4.36 -19.62
N LEU A 441 -16.69 3.83 -18.40
CA LEU A 441 -17.93 3.52 -17.67
C LEU A 441 -18.67 4.83 -17.37
N LYS A 442 -19.94 4.88 -17.78
CA LYS A 442 -20.85 6.01 -17.57
C LYS A 442 -22.11 5.55 -16.85
N TYR A 443 -22.68 6.46 -16.11
CA TYR A 443 -24.05 6.32 -15.60
C TYR A 443 -25.03 6.90 -16.61
N VAL A 444 -26.02 6.12 -17.01
CA VAL A 444 -27.02 6.47 -18.02
C VAL A 444 -28.44 6.39 -17.44
N GLY A 445 -28.57 6.12 -16.14
CA GLY A 445 -29.85 6.04 -15.46
C GLY A 445 -30.45 7.40 -15.09
N GLU A 446 -31.53 7.36 -14.29
CA GLU A 446 -32.19 8.56 -13.79
C GLU A 446 -31.28 9.37 -12.85
N ARG A 447 -31.56 10.67 -12.74
CA ARG A 447 -30.80 11.57 -11.85
C ARG A 447 -30.76 11.04 -10.43
N TYR A 448 -29.56 10.91 -9.88
CA TYR A 448 -29.32 10.46 -8.51
C TYR A 448 -28.79 11.58 -7.63
N HIS A 449 -28.98 11.49 -6.32
CA HIS A 449 -28.52 12.53 -5.38
C HIS A 449 -26.99 12.62 -5.26
N PHE A 450 -26.34 11.48 -5.33
CA PHE A 450 -24.89 11.36 -5.36
C PHE A 450 -24.43 11.00 -6.77
N GLU A 451 -23.14 11.18 -7.06
CA GLU A 451 -22.53 10.82 -8.33
C GLU A 451 -22.33 9.28 -8.42
N PRO A 452 -23.14 8.51 -9.19
CA PRO A 452 -23.07 7.06 -9.18
C PRO A 452 -21.71 6.52 -9.64
N ILE A 453 -21.07 7.16 -10.61
CA ILE A 453 -19.74 6.79 -11.11
C ILE A 453 -18.69 6.96 -10.02
N GLN A 454 -18.79 8.00 -9.20
CA GLN A 454 -17.87 8.21 -8.07
C GLN A 454 -18.09 7.18 -6.96
N MET A 455 -19.33 6.74 -6.73
CA MET A 455 -19.61 5.65 -5.79
C MET A 455 -19.05 4.31 -6.29
N VAL A 456 -19.20 3.99 -7.59
CA VAL A 456 -18.55 2.82 -8.20
C VAL A 456 -17.04 2.92 -8.02
N PHE A 457 -16.43 4.03 -8.40
CA PHE A 457 -14.99 4.25 -8.26
C PHE A 457 -14.53 4.10 -6.81
N GLN A 458 -15.26 4.68 -5.86
CA GLN A 458 -14.99 4.55 -4.42
C GLN A 458 -14.99 3.07 -4.00
N ASN A 459 -16.05 2.32 -4.33
CA ASN A 459 -16.22 0.95 -3.91
C ASN A 459 -15.14 0.02 -4.49
N ILE A 460 -14.88 0.09 -5.80
CA ILE A 460 -13.87 -0.77 -6.44
C ILE A 460 -12.44 -0.46 -5.97
N THR A 461 -12.15 0.80 -5.62
CA THR A 461 -10.84 1.19 -5.09
C THR A 461 -10.58 0.69 -3.66
N ARG A 462 -11.59 0.12 -2.99
CA ARG A 462 -11.44 -0.54 -1.67
C ARG A 462 -10.90 -1.97 -1.77
N THR A 463 -10.73 -2.48 -2.98
CA THR A 463 -10.30 -3.87 -3.23
C THR A 463 -8.78 -4.02 -3.08
N ARG A 464 -8.35 -5.00 -2.27
CA ARG A 464 -6.93 -5.38 -2.12
C ARG A 464 -6.52 -6.50 -3.09
N SER A 465 -7.29 -7.58 -3.14
CA SER A 465 -6.88 -8.83 -3.79
C SER A 465 -7.74 -9.25 -4.96
N LYS A 466 -9.08 -9.27 -4.81
CA LYS A 466 -10.01 -9.72 -5.86
C LYS A 466 -11.22 -8.81 -5.98
N LEU A 467 -11.59 -8.48 -7.20
CA LEU A 467 -12.78 -7.68 -7.54
C LEU A 467 -13.78 -8.52 -8.31
N LYS A 468 -15.03 -8.52 -7.88
CA LYS A 468 -16.15 -9.12 -8.61
C LYS A 468 -17.17 -8.06 -8.99
N LEU A 469 -17.54 -8.02 -10.28
CA LEU A 469 -18.60 -7.20 -10.81
C LEU A 469 -19.79 -8.10 -11.14
N VAL A 470 -20.91 -7.88 -10.46
CA VAL A 470 -22.17 -8.60 -10.73
C VAL A 470 -23.05 -7.69 -11.59
N ILE A 471 -23.24 -8.07 -12.83
CA ILE A 471 -24.05 -7.31 -13.80
C ILE A 471 -25.47 -7.86 -13.80
N VAL A 472 -26.46 -6.99 -13.57
CA VAL A 472 -27.86 -7.37 -13.49
C VAL A 472 -28.60 -6.94 -14.77
N ASP A 473 -29.09 -7.93 -15.51
CA ASP A 473 -29.95 -7.75 -16.70
C ASP A 473 -29.38 -6.76 -17.74
N ASN A 474 -28.06 -6.76 -17.95
CA ASN A 474 -27.38 -5.86 -18.87
C ASN A 474 -26.30 -6.61 -19.67
N LEU A 475 -26.73 -7.34 -20.70
CA LEU A 475 -25.84 -8.16 -21.53
C LEU A 475 -24.84 -7.31 -22.33
N GLU A 476 -25.20 -6.09 -22.72
CA GLU A 476 -24.31 -5.19 -23.45
C GLU A 476 -23.13 -4.79 -22.56
N LEU A 477 -23.40 -4.31 -21.35
CA LEU A 477 -22.36 -3.96 -20.39
C LEU A 477 -21.47 -5.17 -20.04
N TYR A 478 -22.08 -6.37 -19.84
CA TYR A 478 -21.33 -7.60 -19.60
C TYR A 478 -20.35 -7.88 -20.75
N THR A 479 -20.83 -7.78 -21.99
CA THR A 479 -20.02 -8.01 -23.18
C THR A 479 -18.85 -7.03 -23.26
N ASP A 480 -19.09 -5.76 -23.00
CA ASP A 480 -18.05 -4.72 -23.01
C ASP A 480 -17.01 -4.93 -21.90
N MET A 481 -17.47 -5.27 -20.70
CA MET A 481 -16.57 -5.62 -19.58
C MET A 481 -15.71 -6.85 -19.88
N MET A 482 -16.33 -7.89 -20.49
CA MET A 482 -15.59 -9.09 -20.91
C MET A 482 -14.54 -8.77 -21.98
N ARG A 483 -14.81 -7.86 -22.91
CA ARG A 483 -13.80 -7.41 -23.88
C ARG A 483 -12.59 -6.78 -23.19
N ILE A 484 -12.82 -5.99 -22.13
CA ILE A 484 -11.73 -5.40 -21.32
C ILE A 484 -10.92 -6.51 -20.65
N VAL A 485 -11.59 -7.46 -19.99
CA VAL A 485 -10.91 -8.52 -19.22
C VAL A 485 -10.18 -9.52 -20.11
N THR A 486 -10.77 -9.91 -21.24
CA THR A 486 -10.19 -10.89 -22.18
C THR A 486 -9.27 -10.26 -23.23
N LYS A 487 -9.15 -8.93 -23.24
CA LYS A 487 -8.36 -8.17 -24.25
C LYS A 487 -8.80 -8.39 -25.70
N THR A 488 -10.05 -8.77 -25.90
CA THR A 488 -10.64 -8.97 -27.22
C THR A 488 -11.25 -7.67 -27.75
N TYR A 489 -10.41 -6.68 -28.01
CA TYR A 489 -10.85 -5.44 -28.64
C TYR A 489 -11.10 -5.68 -30.16
N LYS A 490 -12.23 -5.19 -30.65
CA LYS A 490 -12.50 -5.09 -32.11
C LYS A 490 -11.84 -3.84 -32.67
#